data_6444f2a10e5ffd93ee6012f34798e4d4
#
_entry.id   6444f2a10e5ffd93ee6012f34798e4d4
#
_cell.length_a   1.000
_cell.length_b   1.000
_cell.length_c   1.000
_cell.angle_alpha   90.00
_cell.angle_beta   90.00
_cell.angle_gamma   90.00
#
_symmetry.space_group_name_H-M   'P 1'
#
loop_
_entity.id
_entity.type
_entity.pdbx_description
1 polymer ?
#
loop_
_entity_poly.entity_id
_entity_poly.type
_entity_poly.pdbx_seq_one_letter_code
_entity_poly.pdbx_strand_id
1 'polypeptide(L)'
;MRTATALAALVTAGLTPLTLPSAPVSAATAKYGDDFNGDGYRDYASYDESPKLGGGILITFGTAQGPGTTTQHVDQSSPGVYGTDEADDMFGEVRAAADLDGDGYGDLAVAARGEDVDGRKDQGAVTVLWGGKNGLSGGTALANKGPKQSYDYMGGDLATGDFTGDGKQDLAVVNNGKTYVYRGGFTRSGTTGSVTTLDKSSSAFDSTALIAGKVNGDSRTDLVIIGDVATGSYIASDAWFVKGGSTLTSGKTLRLESQSGNGGRADRGGDGVIADFNKDGYGDIAIGTPLYSGYQGRVSLWYGSSTGPGTSSRLTQATSGVAGSPEADDSFGSSLSAGDVNGDGYQDLAVGVYGEKVDDKEYAGGVHVFKGRAGGISGTGSQWFARNSPGVPGALAPDDGIGRLVRLRDTNHDGTADLYFTGQAGSLRLPGSPSGITTTGATPANDVPIEGFLQ
;
A
#
# COMPACT_ATOMS: atom_id res chain seq x y z
N MET A 1 3.16 -99.77 -14.99
CA MET A 1 3.63 -98.52 -14.37
C MET A 1 3.69 -97.47 -15.47
N ARG A 2 2.76 -96.56 -15.53
CA ARG A 2 2.78 -95.42 -16.46
C ARG A 2 2.71 -94.17 -15.61
N THR A 3 3.76 -93.40 -15.61
CA THR A 3 3.90 -92.08 -14.98
C THR A 3 3.27 -91.03 -15.88
N ALA A 4 2.28 -90.30 -15.36
CA ALA A 4 1.66 -89.13 -16.04
C ALA A 4 2.40 -87.86 -15.57
N THR A 5 2.92 -87.15 -16.48
CA THR A 5 3.54 -85.83 -16.26
C THR A 5 2.47 -84.70 -16.47
N ALA A 6 2.15 -84.00 -15.41
CA ALA A 6 1.25 -82.84 -15.51
C ALA A 6 2.05 -81.59 -15.87
N LEU A 7 1.64 -80.92 -16.96
CA LEU A 7 2.18 -79.63 -17.40
C LEU A 7 1.40 -78.51 -16.75
N ALA A 8 2.01 -77.72 -15.89
CA ALA A 8 1.39 -76.52 -15.30
C ALA A 8 1.62 -75.33 -16.22
N ALA A 9 0.57 -74.72 -16.75
CA ALA A 9 0.63 -73.49 -17.50
C ALA A 9 0.57 -72.29 -16.56
N LEU A 10 1.62 -71.48 -16.58
CA LEU A 10 1.73 -70.23 -15.82
C LEU A 10 1.04 -69.11 -16.62
N VAL A 11 -0.10 -68.60 -16.16
CA VAL A 11 -0.78 -67.42 -16.70
C VAL A 11 -0.18 -66.18 -16.02
N THR A 12 0.64 -65.43 -16.70
CA THR A 12 1.12 -64.12 -16.25
C THR A 12 0.04 -63.06 -16.61
N ALA A 13 -0.73 -62.66 -15.62
CA ALA A 13 -1.60 -61.48 -15.76
C ALA A 13 -0.71 -60.20 -15.71
N GLY A 14 -0.61 -59.54 -16.84
CA GLY A 14 0.06 -58.23 -16.94
C GLY A 14 -0.74 -57.18 -16.16
N LEU A 15 -0.21 -56.70 -15.05
CA LEU A 15 -0.68 -55.54 -14.34
C LEU A 15 -0.18 -54.28 -15.12
N THR A 16 -1.08 -53.68 -15.89
CA THR A 16 -0.83 -52.30 -16.39
C THR A 16 -0.91 -51.32 -15.18
N PRO A 17 0.12 -50.50 -14.94
CA PRO A 17 0.01 -49.49 -13.88
C PRO A 17 -1.07 -48.48 -14.27
N LEU A 18 -2.11 -48.40 -13.44
CA LEU A 18 -3.09 -47.29 -13.52
C LEU A 18 -2.37 -46.03 -13.09
N THR A 19 -1.95 -45.20 -14.03
CA THR A 19 -1.52 -43.83 -13.75
C THR A 19 -2.78 -43.02 -13.42
N LEU A 20 -3.05 -42.82 -12.12
CA LEU A 20 -4.00 -41.81 -11.69
C LEU A 20 -3.48 -40.45 -12.16
N PRO A 21 -4.31 -39.61 -12.79
CA PRO A 21 -3.94 -38.24 -13.05
C PRO A 21 -3.60 -37.61 -11.70
N SER A 22 -2.36 -37.13 -11.52
CA SER A 22 -2.02 -36.28 -10.38
C SER A 22 -2.99 -35.11 -10.41
N ALA A 23 -3.76 -34.91 -9.34
CA ALA A 23 -4.48 -33.66 -9.18
C ALA A 23 -3.46 -32.52 -9.34
N PRO A 24 -3.80 -31.42 -10.03
CA PRO A 24 -2.93 -30.27 -10.09
C PRO A 24 -2.63 -29.86 -8.63
N VAL A 25 -1.36 -29.88 -8.29
CA VAL A 25 -0.90 -29.30 -7.02
C VAL A 25 -1.24 -27.81 -7.18
N SER A 26 -2.18 -27.32 -6.36
CA SER A 26 -2.39 -25.88 -6.25
C SER A 26 -1.03 -25.26 -5.92
N ALA A 27 -0.57 -24.30 -6.69
CA ALA A 27 0.61 -23.54 -6.34
C ALA A 27 0.42 -22.95 -4.94
N ALA A 28 1.46 -22.91 -4.13
CA ALA A 28 1.39 -22.20 -2.87
C ALA A 28 1.22 -20.70 -3.21
N THR A 29 0.34 -20.03 -2.48
CA THR A 29 0.20 -18.56 -2.60
C THR A 29 1.56 -17.90 -2.40
N ALA A 30 1.84 -16.83 -3.16
CA ALA A 30 3.07 -16.06 -3.02
C ALA A 30 3.29 -15.62 -1.57
N LYS A 31 4.52 -15.74 -1.10
CA LYS A 31 4.89 -15.33 0.27
C LYS A 31 4.68 -13.83 0.47
N TYR A 32 4.97 -13.05 -0.56
CA TYR A 32 4.80 -11.61 -0.62
C TYR A 32 4.00 -11.25 -1.87
N GLY A 33 3.02 -10.36 -1.73
CA GLY A 33 2.21 -9.93 -2.87
C GLY A 33 2.99 -9.15 -3.93
N ASP A 34 4.14 -8.62 -3.56
CA ASP A 34 5.08 -7.89 -4.38
C ASP A 34 6.33 -8.72 -4.78
N ASP A 35 6.27 -10.03 -4.73
CA ASP A 35 7.28 -10.95 -5.28
C ASP A 35 6.84 -11.38 -6.69
N PHE A 36 7.10 -10.51 -7.67
CA PHE A 36 6.58 -10.68 -9.05
C PHE A 36 7.29 -11.78 -9.83
N ASN A 37 8.52 -12.16 -9.42
CA ASN A 37 9.30 -13.19 -10.08
C ASN A 37 9.33 -14.53 -9.32
N GLY A 38 8.78 -14.59 -8.11
CA GLY A 38 8.67 -15.80 -7.30
C GLY A 38 9.98 -16.27 -6.70
N ASP A 39 10.96 -15.39 -6.53
CA ASP A 39 12.28 -15.73 -5.98
C ASP A 39 12.35 -15.68 -4.45
N GLY A 40 11.27 -15.25 -3.79
CA GLY A 40 11.10 -15.19 -2.34
C GLY A 40 11.53 -13.86 -1.72
N TYR A 41 11.91 -12.87 -2.53
CA TYR A 41 12.21 -11.51 -2.12
C TYR A 41 11.13 -10.55 -2.62
N ARG A 42 10.91 -9.46 -1.90
CA ARG A 42 9.98 -8.41 -2.33
C ARG A 42 10.60 -7.59 -3.45
N ASP A 43 9.84 -7.36 -4.50
CA ASP A 43 10.19 -6.46 -5.59
C ASP A 43 9.64 -5.05 -5.33
N TYR A 44 10.12 -4.09 -6.10
CA TYR A 44 9.79 -2.68 -5.94
C TYR A 44 9.19 -2.16 -7.24
N ALA A 45 7.97 -1.63 -7.16
CA ALA A 45 7.26 -1.10 -8.32
C ALA A 45 7.11 0.42 -8.19
N SER A 46 8.00 1.19 -8.83
CA SER A 46 7.96 2.66 -8.83
C SER A 46 7.18 3.19 -10.02
N TYR A 47 6.47 4.32 -9.82
CA TYR A 47 5.91 5.07 -10.92
C TYR A 47 7.03 5.71 -11.75
N ASP A 48 6.96 5.60 -13.06
CA ASP A 48 7.90 6.20 -13.99
C ASP A 48 7.20 7.27 -14.82
N GLU A 49 7.43 8.55 -14.43
CA GLU A 49 6.93 9.71 -15.18
C GLU A 49 7.74 9.98 -16.46
N SER A 50 8.94 9.37 -16.56
CA SER A 50 9.99 9.82 -17.46
C SER A 50 9.76 9.50 -18.94
N PRO A 51 9.11 8.40 -19.35
CA PRO A 51 9.31 8.00 -20.74
C PRO A 51 8.38 8.60 -21.74
N LYS A 52 7.25 9.13 -21.43
CA LYS A 52 6.29 9.54 -22.46
C LYS A 52 4.92 9.81 -21.85
N LEU A 53 4.16 10.29 -22.43
CA LEU A 53 2.85 10.84 -22.40
C LEU A 53 1.86 10.13 -21.43
N GLY A 54 1.97 8.81 -21.18
CA GLY A 54 0.96 8.03 -20.46
C GLY A 54 1.35 7.50 -19.07
N GLY A 55 2.65 7.55 -18.74
CA GLY A 55 3.18 6.95 -17.50
C GLY A 55 3.66 5.51 -17.68
N GLY A 56 4.26 4.95 -16.63
CA GLY A 56 4.81 3.60 -16.63
C GLY A 56 5.18 3.12 -15.24
N ILE A 57 5.67 1.92 -15.17
CA ILE A 57 6.14 1.30 -13.93
C ILE A 57 7.55 0.79 -14.14
N LEU A 58 8.47 1.19 -13.27
CA LEU A 58 9.79 0.61 -13.16
C LEU A 58 9.79 -0.40 -12.03
N ILE A 59 9.94 -1.68 -12.37
CA ILE A 59 10.14 -2.76 -11.40
C ILE A 59 11.63 -2.88 -11.14
N THR A 60 12.04 -2.86 -9.87
CA THR A 60 13.38 -3.26 -9.43
C THR A 60 13.24 -4.57 -8.67
N PHE A 61 13.88 -5.65 -9.15
CA PHE A 61 13.79 -6.95 -8.48
C PHE A 61 14.58 -6.95 -7.17
N GLY A 62 13.96 -7.55 -6.15
CA GLY A 62 14.55 -7.69 -4.83
C GLY A 62 15.64 -8.74 -4.74
N THR A 63 16.41 -8.71 -3.67
CA THR A 63 17.45 -9.69 -3.32
C THR A 63 17.50 -9.85 -1.80
N ALA A 64 18.28 -10.81 -1.32
CA ALA A 64 18.55 -10.98 0.12
C ALA A 64 19.17 -9.74 0.80
N GLN A 65 19.72 -8.81 0.01
CA GLN A 65 20.35 -7.58 0.52
C GLN A 65 19.49 -6.32 0.26
N GLY A 66 18.22 -6.49 -0.16
CA GLY A 66 17.32 -5.40 -0.54
C GLY A 66 17.23 -5.23 -2.06
N PRO A 67 16.99 -4.01 -2.56
CA PRO A 67 16.85 -3.76 -4.00
C PRO A 67 18.05 -4.24 -4.79
N GLY A 68 17.79 -5.01 -5.87
CA GLY A 68 18.83 -5.45 -6.81
C GLY A 68 19.12 -4.42 -7.89
N THR A 69 19.87 -4.84 -8.90
CA THR A 69 20.21 -4.02 -10.08
C THR A 69 19.45 -4.42 -11.35
N THR A 70 18.73 -5.54 -11.29
CA THR A 70 17.88 -5.98 -12.40
C THR A 70 16.56 -5.22 -12.35
N THR A 71 16.18 -4.64 -13.48
CA THR A 71 14.95 -3.87 -13.60
C THR A 71 14.11 -4.35 -14.79
N GLN A 72 12.82 -4.03 -14.72
CA GLN A 72 11.88 -4.23 -15.81
C GLN A 72 10.99 -2.98 -15.92
N HIS A 73 10.76 -2.50 -17.13
CA HIS A 73 9.83 -1.41 -17.39
C HIS A 73 8.55 -1.97 -18.04
N VAL A 74 7.39 -1.48 -17.58
CA VAL A 74 6.06 -1.84 -18.11
C VAL A 74 5.23 -0.60 -18.26
N ASP A 75 4.65 -0.40 -19.45
CA ASP A 75 3.73 0.67 -19.82
C ASP A 75 2.58 0.14 -20.68
N GLN A 76 1.67 1.01 -21.14
CA GLN A 76 0.55 0.60 -21.99
C GLN A 76 0.98 0.22 -23.42
N SER A 77 2.21 0.56 -23.83
CA SER A 77 2.80 0.09 -25.09
C SER A 77 3.43 -1.31 -24.96
N SER A 78 3.56 -1.84 -23.76
CA SER A 78 4.15 -3.14 -23.49
C SER A 78 3.25 -4.28 -24.02
N PRO A 79 3.84 -5.39 -24.55
CA PRO A 79 3.07 -6.46 -25.18
C PRO A 79 1.98 -7.06 -24.28
N GLY A 80 0.71 -6.98 -24.71
CA GLY A 80 -0.43 -7.55 -24.01
C GLY A 80 -0.95 -6.74 -22.84
N VAL A 81 -0.43 -5.54 -22.59
CA VAL A 81 -1.02 -4.60 -21.65
C VAL A 81 -2.20 -3.89 -22.30
N TYR A 82 -3.27 -3.68 -21.52
CA TYR A 82 -4.49 -3.02 -22.01
C TYR A 82 -4.29 -1.50 -22.06
N GLY A 83 -4.92 -0.86 -23.05
CA GLY A 83 -4.93 0.59 -23.26
C GLY A 83 -4.03 0.99 -24.41
N THR A 84 -3.90 2.28 -24.58
CA THR A 84 -2.98 2.94 -25.51
C THR A 84 -2.19 3.95 -24.71
N ASP A 85 -0.89 4.02 -24.89
CA ASP A 85 -0.02 4.96 -24.17
C ASP A 85 -0.31 6.40 -24.66
N GLU A 86 -1.17 7.11 -23.96
CA GLU A 86 -1.64 8.46 -24.29
C GLU A 86 -1.27 9.47 -23.18
N ALA A 87 -1.25 10.74 -23.54
CA ALA A 87 -0.93 11.78 -22.56
C ALA A 87 -1.98 11.83 -21.43
N ASP A 88 -1.51 12.05 -20.22
CA ASP A 88 -2.33 12.23 -19.02
C ASP A 88 -3.03 10.95 -18.50
N ASP A 89 -2.74 9.75 -19.04
CA ASP A 89 -3.32 8.48 -18.56
C ASP A 89 -2.88 8.13 -17.14
N MET A 90 -1.67 8.56 -16.75
CA MET A 90 -1.09 8.31 -15.42
C MET A 90 -1.03 6.81 -15.08
N PHE A 91 -0.72 5.96 -16.09
CA PHE A 91 -0.56 4.53 -15.90
C PHE A 91 0.58 4.22 -14.93
N GLY A 92 0.27 3.62 -13.80
CA GLY A 92 1.25 3.26 -12.79
C GLY A 92 1.32 4.20 -11.58
N GLU A 93 0.65 5.37 -11.59
CA GLU A 93 0.65 6.26 -10.43
C GLU A 93 -0.01 5.61 -9.21
N VAL A 94 -1.11 4.88 -9.41
CA VAL A 94 -1.80 4.11 -8.38
C VAL A 94 -1.67 2.63 -8.67
N ARG A 95 -1.22 1.87 -7.68
CA ARG A 95 -0.92 0.44 -7.81
C ARG A 95 -1.08 -0.31 -6.49
N ALA A 96 -1.45 -1.58 -6.57
CA ALA A 96 -1.54 -2.48 -5.42
C ALA A 96 -1.12 -3.90 -5.83
N ALA A 97 -0.35 -4.59 -4.99
CA ALA A 97 0.20 -5.90 -5.29
C ALA A 97 -0.43 -7.01 -4.45
N ALA A 98 -0.70 -8.14 -5.08
CA ALA A 98 -1.11 -9.38 -4.42
C ALA A 98 -1.00 -10.56 -5.43
N ASP A 99 -0.97 -11.78 -4.95
CA ASP A 99 -1.15 -12.98 -5.76
C ASP A 99 -2.65 -13.15 -6.07
N LEU A 100 -3.13 -12.51 -7.15
CA LEU A 100 -4.55 -12.37 -7.47
C LEU A 100 -5.13 -13.64 -8.12
N ASP A 101 -4.33 -14.38 -8.91
CA ASP A 101 -4.78 -15.62 -9.55
C ASP A 101 -4.39 -16.89 -8.76
N GLY A 102 -3.59 -16.75 -7.71
CA GLY A 102 -3.20 -17.84 -6.79
C GLY A 102 -2.16 -18.77 -7.41
N ASP A 103 -1.31 -18.28 -8.34
CA ASP A 103 -0.30 -19.09 -9.02
C ASP A 103 1.07 -19.10 -8.33
N GLY A 104 1.22 -18.33 -7.24
CA GLY A 104 2.43 -18.27 -6.42
C GLY A 104 3.40 -17.17 -6.80
N TYR A 105 3.05 -16.31 -7.73
CA TYR A 105 3.73 -15.08 -8.08
C TYR A 105 2.90 -13.88 -7.64
N GLY A 106 3.54 -12.79 -7.25
CA GLY A 106 2.84 -11.55 -7.04
C GLY A 106 2.35 -10.95 -8.36
N ASP A 107 1.13 -10.43 -8.39
CA ASP A 107 0.57 -9.67 -9.49
C ASP A 107 0.47 -8.20 -9.09
N LEU A 108 0.36 -7.31 -10.07
CA LEU A 108 0.24 -5.88 -9.84
C LEU A 108 -1.03 -5.32 -10.49
N ALA A 109 -1.98 -4.89 -9.68
CA ALA A 109 -3.09 -4.06 -10.14
C ALA A 109 -2.60 -2.63 -10.34
N VAL A 110 -2.85 -2.07 -11.50
CA VAL A 110 -2.34 -0.77 -11.95
C VAL A 110 -3.49 0.06 -12.48
N ALA A 111 -3.59 1.31 -12.04
CA ALA A 111 -4.54 2.27 -12.58
C ALA A 111 -3.91 3.13 -13.68
N ALA A 112 -4.71 3.41 -14.71
CA ALA A 112 -4.57 4.50 -15.66
C ALA A 112 -5.80 5.38 -15.49
N ARG A 113 -5.78 6.29 -14.53
CA ARG A 113 -6.99 7.02 -14.13
C ARG A 113 -7.44 8.07 -15.14
N GLY A 114 -6.55 8.48 -16.03
CA GLY A 114 -6.84 9.36 -17.16
C GLY A 114 -7.24 8.64 -18.46
N GLU A 115 -7.21 7.31 -18.49
CA GLU A 115 -7.52 6.52 -19.69
C GLU A 115 -8.87 6.86 -20.31
N ASP A 116 -8.88 7.14 -21.61
CA ASP A 116 -10.07 7.38 -22.42
C ASP A 116 -10.66 6.05 -22.88
N VAL A 117 -11.81 5.66 -22.37
CA VAL A 117 -12.44 4.36 -22.68
C VAL A 117 -13.69 4.55 -23.56
N ASP A 118 -13.71 3.96 -24.76
CA ASP A 118 -14.83 4.03 -25.71
C ASP A 118 -15.29 5.48 -25.99
N GLY A 119 -14.36 6.43 -26.10
CA GLY A 119 -14.62 7.86 -26.35
C GLY A 119 -15.13 8.63 -25.12
N ARG A 120 -15.05 8.04 -23.94
CA ARG A 120 -15.35 8.72 -22.66
C ARG A 120 -14.06 9.18 -22.03
N LYS A 121 -13.88 10.49 -22.00
CA LYS A 121 -12.69 11.17 -21.51
C LYS A 121 -12.47 10.89 -20.04
N ASP A 122 -11.23 10.54 -19.66
CA ASP A 122 -10.80 10.29 -18.28
C ASP A 122 -11.75 9.34 -17.53
N GLN A 123 -12.35 8.34 -18.21
CA GLN A 123 -13.15 7.34 -17.52
C GLN A 123 -12.30 6.53 -16.55
N GLY A 124 -11.02 6.37 -16.89
CA GLY A 124 -10.07 5.58 -16.17
C GLY A 124 -10.22 4.07 -16.38
N ALA A 125 -9.13 3.37 -16.20
CA ALA A 125 -9.04 1.92 -16.28
C ALA A 125 -8.14 1.35 -15.18
N VAL A 126 -8.36 0.07 -14.86
CA VAL A 126 -7.47 -0.71 -13.99
C VAL A 126 -7.07 -1.96 -14.75
N THR A 127 -5.77 -2.23 -14.80
CA THR A 127 -5.20 -3.41 -15.45
C THR A 127 -4.48 -4.25 -14.40
N VAL A 128 -4.68 -5.57 -14.42
CA VAL A 128 -3.89 -6.52 -13.63
C VAL A 128 -2.74 -7.00 -14.50
N LEU A 129 -1.50 -6.67 -14.14
CA LEU A 129 -0.27 -7.21 -14.72
C LEU A 129 0.07 -8.50 -13.99
N TRP A 130 0.37 -9.56 -14.74
CA TRP A 130 0.53 -10.90 -14.19
C TRP A 130 1.99 -11.24 -13.90
N GLY A 131 2.24 -11.69 -12.68
CA GLY A 131 3.53 -12.20 -12.27
C GLY A 131 3.91 -13.51 -12.96
N GLY A 132 5.17 -13.86 -12.86
CA GLY A 132 5.74 -15.10 -13.39
C GLY A 132 7.26 -15.09 -13.29
N LYS A 133 7.91 -16.23 -13.54
CA LYS A 133 9.36 -16.43 -13.36
C LYS A 133 10.29 -15.36 -13.96
N ASN A 134 9.79 -14.52 -14.82
CA ASN A 134 10.54 -13.44 -15.47
C ASN A 134 10.05 -12.04 -15.06
N GLY A 135 9.25 -11.94 -13.99
CA GLY A 135 8.59 -10.71 -13.57
C GLY A 135 7.21 -10.55 -14.20
N LEU A 136 6.75 -9.31 -14.30
CA LEU A 136 5.40 -8.98 -14.80
C LEU A 136 5.31 -9.15 -16.31
N SER A 137 4.16 -9.62 -16.81
CA SER A 137 3.93 -9.81 -18.24
C SER A 137 2.45 -9.74 -18.61
N GLY A 138 2.16 -9.14 -19.77
CA GLY A 138 0.80 -8.95 -20.26
C GLY A 138 -0.03 -8.10 -19.31
N GLY A 139 -1.30 -8.00 -19.57
CA GLY A 139 -2.22 -7.27 -18.71
C GLY A 139 -3.67 -7.58 -19.04
N THR A 140 -4.50 -7.67 -18.01
CA THR A 140 -5.94 -7.92 -18.17
C THR A 140 -6.72 -6.75 -17.60
N ALA A 141 -7.50 -6.08 -18.44
CA ALA A 141 -8.37 -4.99 -18.00
C ALA A 141 -9.43 -5.49 -17.02
N LEU A 142 -9.58 -4.79 -15.92
CA LEU A 142 -10.63 -5.03 -14.95
C LEU A 142 -11.96 -4.47 -15.47
N ALA A 143 -13.00 -5.30 -15.52
CA ALA A 143 -14.31 -4.86 -16.00
C ALA A 143 -14.89 -3.77 -15.09
N ASN A 144 -15.05 -2.54 -15.60
CA ASN A 144 -15.70 -1.45 -14.85
C ASN A 144 -17.13 -1.82 -14.46
N LYS A 145 -17.44 -1.90 -13.17
CA LYS A 145 -18.76 -2.18 -12.58
C LYS A 145 -19.48 -0.92 -12.08
N GLY A 146 -18.79 0.20 -12.11
CA GLY A 146 -19.37 1.51 -11.79
C GLY A 146 -20.09 2.15 -12.97
N PRO A 147 -20.44 3.43 -12.84
CA PRO A 147 -20.87 4.23 -13.97
C PRO A 147 -19.82 4.20 -15.08
N LYS A 148 -20.26 4.40 -16.32
CA LYS A 148 -19.36 4.46 -17.49
C LYS A 148 -19.53 5.84 -18.12
N GLN A 149 -18.96 6.84 -17.46
CA GLN A 149 -19.07 8.23 -17.85
C GLN A 149 -17.68 8.85 -17.98
N SER A 150 -17.60 9.96 -18.71
CA SER A 150 -16.37 10.78 -18.69
C SER A 150 -16.11 11.31 -17.29
N TYR A 151 -14.84 11.33 -16.89
CA TYR A 151 -14.36 11.82 -15.60
C TYR A 151 -14.79 10.95 -14.39
N ASP A 152 -15.00 9.64 -14.62
CA ASP A 152 -15.21 8.69 -13.52
C ASP A 152 -13.93 8.36 -12.77
N TYR A 153 -12.78 8.51 -13.43
CA TYR A 153 -11.44 8.28 -12.86
C TYR A 153 -11.31 6.92 -12.16
N MET A 154 -11.76 5.84 -12.82
CA MET A 154 -11.62 4.50 -12.26
C MET A 154 -10.16 4.19 -11.94
N GLY A 155 -9.91 3.75 -10.71
CA GLY A 155 -8.55 3.58 -10.19
C GLY A 155 -8.05 4.80 -9.43
N GLY A 156 -8.94 5.64 -8.92
CA GLY A 156 -8.57 6.77 -8.05
C GLY A 156 -7.76 6.35 -6.82
N ASP A 157 -7.97 5.12 -6.33
CA ASP A 157 -7.09 4.40 -5.41
C ASP A 157 -7.37 2.90 -5.47
N LEU A 158 -6.40 2.08 -5.04
CA LEU A 158 -6.41 0.62 -5.07
C LEU A 158 -5.93 0.04 -3.73
N ALA A 159 -6.57 -1.04 -3.27
CA ALA A 159 -6.09 -1.82 -2.15
C ALA A 159 -6.38 -3.31 -2.34
N THR A 160 -5.45 -4.18 -1.94
CA THR A 160 -5.57 -5.64 -2.01
C THR A 160 -5.71 -6.26 -0.62
N GLY A 161 -6.35 -7.42 -0.55
CA GLY A 161 -6.47 -8.22 0.67
C GLY A 161 -7.57 -9.26 0.57
N ASP A 162 -7.56 -10.26 1.43
CA ASP A 162 -8.68 -11.19 1.56
C ASP A 162 -9.80 -10.55 2.41
N PHE A 163 -10.53 -9.60 1.79
CA PHE A 163 -11.64 -8.89 2.44
C PHE A 163 -12.82 -9.80 2.71
N THR A 164 -12.98 -10.84 1.90
CA THR A 164 -14.14 -11.74 2.00
C THR A 164 -13.90 -12.93 2.91
N GLY A 165 -12.66 -13.24 3.23
CA GLY A 165 -12.25 -14.33 4.10
C GLY A 165 -12.40 -15.70 3.43
N ASP A 166 -12.30 -15.76 2.11
CA ASP A 166 -12.38 -17.01 1.34
C ASP A 166 -11.00 -17.59 0.98
N GLY A 167 -9.93 -16.95 1.44
CA GLY A 167 -8.54 -17.33 1.22
C GLY A 167 -7.97 -16.87 -0.12
N LYS A 168 -8.69 -16.06 -0.89
CA LYS A 168 -8.23 -15.46 -2.14
C LYS A 168 -8.04 -13.97 -1.96
N GLN A 169 -7.12 -13.41 -2.72
CA GLN A 169 -6.93 -11.97 -2.73
C GLN A 169 -8.05 -11.28 -3.53
N ASP A 170 -8.66 -10.29 -2.89
CA ASP A 170 -9.66 -9.39 -3.46
C ASP A 170 -8.98 -8.06 -3.83
N LEU A 171 -9.63 -7.27 -4.68
CA LEU A 171 -9.16 -5.93 -5.08
C LEU A 171 -10.26 -4.90 -4.83
N ALA A 172 -9.98 -3.90 -4.01
CA ALA A 172 -10.81 -2.72 -3.81
C ALA A 172 -10.33 -1.60 -4.75
N VAL A 173 -11.28 -0.93 -5.40
CA VAL A 173 -11.05 0.11 -6.41
C VAL A 173 -11.93 1.31 -6.12
N VAL A 174 -11.35 2.50 -6.04
CA VAL A 174 -12.10 3.75 -6.02
C VAL A 174 -12.49 4.12 -7.46
N ASN A 175 -13.78 4.37 -7.67
CA ASN A 175 -14.34 4.78 -8.94
C ASN A 175 -15.54 5.70 -8.73
N ASN A 176 -15.47 6.92 -9.23
CA ASN A 176 -16.54 7.92 -9.16
C ASN A 176 -17.12 8.08 -7.74
N GLY A 177 -16.26 8.34 -6.76
CA GLY A 177 -16.63 8.59 -5.37
C GLY A 177 -17.15 7.36 -4.58
N LYS A 178 -17.10 6.16 -5.16
CA LYS A 178 -17.49 4.89 -4.53
C LYS A 178 -16.34 3.90 -4.53
N THR A 179 -16.44 2.92 -3.64
CA THR A 179 -15.48 1.81 -3.60
C THR A 179 -16.14 0.53 -4.10
N TYR A 180 -15.48 -0.14 -5.03
CA TYR A 180 -15.90 -1.42 -5.61
C TYR A 180 -14.92 -2.49 -5.17
N VAL A 181 -15.41 -3.53 -4.47
CA VAL A 181 -14.59 -4.67 -4.07
C VAL A 181 -14.85 -5.83 -5.01
N TYR A 182 -13.88 -6.14 -5.85
CA TYR A 182 -13.85 -7.28 -6.75
C TYR A 182 -13.33 -8.49 -5.98
N ARG A 183 -14.15 -9.51 -5.83
CA ARG A 183 -13.77 -10.73 -5.12
C ARG A 183 -12.77 -11.56 -5.91
N GLY A 184 -11.92 -12.27 -5.21
CA GLY A 184 -10.90 -13.14 -5.72
C GLY A 184 -11.39 -14.17 -6.73
N GLY A 185 -10.44 -14.83 -7.39
CA GLY A 185 -10.68 -15.67 -8.55
C GLY A 185 -10.42 -14.91 -9.86
N PHE A 186 -9.50 -13.96 -9.80
CA PHE A 186 -9.00 -13.27 -10.98
C PHE A 186 -8.38 -14.27 -11.95
N THR A 187 -8.51 -13.99 -13.23
CA THR A 187 -7.94 -14.82 -14.30
C THR A 187 -7.40 -13.96 -15.42
N ARG A 188 -6.44 -14.47 -16.15
CA ARG A 188 -5.87 -13.83 -17.35
C ARG A 188 -6.90 -13.59 -18.47
N SER A 189 -8.08 -14.23 -18.40
CA SER A 189 -9.19 -13.99 -19.31
C SER A 189 -10.16 -12.88 -18.89
N GLY A 190 -9.88 -12.20 -17.77
CA GLY A 190 -10.70 -11.09 -17.25
C GLY A 190 -11.87 -11.49 -16.36
N THR A 191 -11.92 -12.74 -15.92
CA THR A 191 -12.93 -13.18 -14.95
C THR A 191 -12.49 -12.76 -13.54
N THR A 192 -13.44 -12.34 -12.71
CA THR A 192 -13.31 -12.10 -11.27
C THR A 192 -14.47 -12.77 -10.55
N GLY A 193 -14.43 -12.83 -9.22
CA GLY A 193 -15.62 -13.15 -8.42
C GLY A 193 -16.68 -12.03 -8.52
N SER A 194 -17.70 -12.12 -7.69
CA SER A 194 -18.74 -11.08 -7.60
C SER A 194 -18.16 -9.74 -7.13
N VAL A 195 -18.79 -8.63 -7.51
CA VAL A 195 -18.37 -7.30 -7.09
C VAL A 195 -19.36 -6.74 -6.08
N THR A 196 -18.84 -6.21 -4.97
CA THR A 196 -19.62 -5.51 -3.94
C THR A 196 -19.35 -4.02 -4.07
N THR A 197 -20.40 -3.20 -4.17
CA THR A 197 -20.28 -1.75 -4.12
C THR A 197 -20.42 -1.28 -2.69
N LEU A 198 -19.45 -0.53 -2.22
CA LEU A 198 -19.46 0.17 -0.94
C LEU A 198 -19.80 1.64 -1.24
N ASP A 199 -21.01 2.03 -0.86
CA ASP A 199 -21.58 3.34 -1.16
C ASP A 199 -22.17 3.94 0.12
N LYS A 200 -21.69 5.09 0.50
CA LYS A 200 -22.17 5.88 1.64
C LYS A 200 -22.77 7.21 1.18
N SER A 201 -23.23 7.27 -0.05
CA SER A 201 -23.78 8.49 -0.70
C SER A 201 -24.96 9.10 0.07
N SER A 202 -25.74 8.30 0.84
CA SER A 202 -26.76 8.81 1.74
C SER A 202 -26.22 9.76 2.81
N SER A 203 -24.89 9.73 3.05
CA SER A 203 -24.15 10.64 3.93
C SER A 203 -23.34 11.68 3.15
N ALA A 204 -23.57 11.83 1.84
CA ALA A 204 -22.78 12.67 0.93
C ALA A 204 -21.26 12.39 1.02
N PHE A 205 -20.90 11.10 1.12
CA PHE A 205 -19.53 10.64 1.26
C PHE A 205 -18.99 10.18 -0.10
N ASP A 206 -17.91 10.77 -0.56
CA ASP A 206 -17.20 10.44 -1.78
C ASP A 206 -15.85 9.79 -1.43
N SER A 207 -15.68 8.49 -1.76
CA SER A 207 -14.44 7.75 -1.53
C SER A 207 -13.27 8.36 -2.30
N THR A 208 -12.13 8.55 -1.63
CA THR A 208 -10.92 9.15 -2.22
C THR A 208 -9.66 8.30 -2.03
N ALA A 209 -9.56 7.55 -0.92
CA ALA A 209 -8.40 6.70 -0.64
C ALA A 209 -8.80 5.45 0.16
N LEU A 210 -7.93 4.44 0.12
CA LEU A 210 -8.13 3.11 0.71
C LEU A 210 -6.93 2.72 1.55
N ILE A 211 -7.19 2.10 2.71
CA ILE A 211 -6.16 1.48 3.54
C ILE A 211 -6.67 0.09 3.92
N ALA A 212 -5.86 -0.94 3.69
CA ALA A 212 -6.21 -2.32 3.97
C ALA A 212 -5.35 -2.91 5.09
N GLY A 213 -5.95 -3.71 5.98
CA GLY A 213 -5.23 -4.37 7.06
C GLY A 213 -6.14 -5.10 8.04
N LYS A 214 -5.56 -5.73 9.03
CA LYS A 214 -6.30 -6.54 10.04
C LYS A 214 -6.55 -5.73 11.29
N VAL A 215 -7.68 -5.04 11.37
CA VAL A 215 -8.00 -4.13 12.48
C VAL A 215 -8.64 -4.85 13.66
N ASN A 216 -9.40 -5.91 13.42
CA ASN A 216 -10.19 -6.58 14.45
C ASN A 216 -9.63 -7.91 14.94
N GLY A 217 -8.41 -8.27 14.53
CA GLY A 217 -7.71 -9.48 14.98
C GLY A 217 -8.27 -10.78 14.39
N ASP A 218 -9.25 -10.74 13.49
CA ASP A 218 -9.66 -11.95 12.76
C ASP A 218 -8.73 -12.18 11.54
N SER A 219 -8.91 -13.30 10.84
CA SER A 219 -8.04 -13.66 9.72
C SER A 219 -8.26 -12.83 8.45
N ARG A 220 -9.34 -12.03 8.40
CA ARG A 220 -9.76 -11.28 7.22
C ARG A 220 -9.09 -9.92 7.17
N THR A 221 -8.93 -9.42 5.96
CA THR A 221 -8.52 -8.03 5.77
C THR A 221 -9.74 -7.12 5.93
N ASP A 222 -9.60 -6.09 6.74
CA ASP A 222 -10.56 -4.99 6.86
C ASP A 222 -10.17 -3.85 5.91
N LEU A 223 -11.12 -2.98 5.60
CA LEU A 223 -10.90 -1.83 4.74
C LEU A 223 -11.24 -0.54 5.49
N VAL A 224 -10.37 0.45 5.37
CA VAL A 224 -10.63 1.83 5.79
C VAL A 224 -10.72 2.67 4.53
N ILE A 225 -11.87 3.30 4.33
CA ILE A 225 -12.13 4.18 3.19
C ILE A 225 -12.08 5.62 3.69
N ILE A 226 -11.18 6.40 3.13
CA ILE A 226 -11.12 7.83 3.36
C ILE A 226 -11.99 8.49 2.30
N GLY A 227 -12.71 9.53 2.67
CA GLY A 227 -13.56 10.24 1.73
C GLY A 227 -13.97 11.63 2.18
N ASP A 228 -14.35 12.42 1.18
CA ASP A 228 -14.92 13.74 1.36
C ASP A 228 -16.39 13.64 1.77
N VAL A 229 -16.82 14.49 2.69
CA VAL A 229 -18.20 14.57 3.15
C VAL A 229 -18.72 15.99 2.98
N ALA A 230 -19.69 16.19 2.09
CA ALA A 230 -20.35 17.48 1.94
C ALA A 230 -21.30 17.72 3.12
N THR A 231 -21.07 18.78 3.88
CA THR A 231 -21.91 19.18 5.03
C THR A 231 -22.35 20.63 4.91
N GLY A 232 -23.42 20.87 4.16
CA GLY A 232 -23.92 22.24 3.94
C GLY A 232 -22.93 23.11 3.16
N SER A 233 -22.26 24.05 3.82
CA SER A 233 -21.34 25.01 3.19
C SER A 233 -19.87 24.61 3.24
N TYR A 234 -19.51 23.46 3.78
CA TYR A 234 -18.13 23.00 3.88
C TYR A 234 -17.98 21.52 3.53
N ILE A 235 -16.77 21.14 3.14
CA ILE A 235 -16.38 19.76 2.92
C ILE A 235 -15.54 19.31 4.13
N ALA A 236 -15.88 18.16 4.68
CA ALA A 236 -15.13 17.49 5.72
C ALA A 236 -14.47 16.25 5.14
N SER A 237 -13.46 15.69 5.83
CA SER A 237 -12.87 14.40 5.51
C SER A 237 -13.15 13.40 6.63
N ASP A 238 -13.61 12.21 6.29
CA ASP A 238 -13.90 11.10 7.19
C ASP A 238 -13.13 9.85 6.79
N ALA A 239 -12.76 9.04 7.78
CA ALA A 239 -12.35 7.66 7.60
C ALA A 239 -13.52 6.73 7.98
N TRP A 240 -13.91 5.86 7.06
CA TRP A 240 -14.98 4.90 7.25
C TRP A 240 -14.42 3.49 7.32
N PHE A 241 -14.56 2.85 8.47
CA PHE A 241 -14.17 1.45 8.67
C PHE A 241 -15.22 0.51 8.08
N VAL A 242 -14.78 -0.44 7.28
CA VAL A 242 -15.58 -1.54 6.72
C VAL A 242 -14.95 -2.85 7.16
N LYS A 243 -15.69 -3.62 7.94
CA LYS A 243 -15.24 -4.92 8.43
C LYS A 243 -15.26 -5.96 7.33
N GLY A 244 -14.16 -6.71 7.20
CA GLY A 244 -14.04 -7.86 6.32
C GLY A 244 -14.95 -9.03 6.73
N GLY A 245 -15.39 -9.82 5.74
CA GLY A 245 -16.23 -11.00 5.94
C GLY A 245 -16.91 -11.44 4.66
N SER A 246 -17.56 -12.61 4.68
CA SER A 246 -18.37 -13.10 3.53
C SER A 246 -19.39 -12.06 3.05
N THR A 247 -19.77 -11.15 3.93
CA THR A 247 -20.47 -9.90 3.64
C THR A 247 -19.67 -8.79 4.30
N LEU A 248 -19.23 -7.82 3.49
CA LEU A 248 -18.56 -6.62 3.99
C LEU A 248 -19.54 -5.78 4.81
N THR A 249 -19.18 -5.41 6.03
CA THR A 249 -20.07 -4.77 6.97
C THR A 249 -19.60 -3.36 7.29
N SER A 250 -20.49 -2.36 7.06
CA SER A 250 -20.25 -0.98 7.45
C SER A 250 -20.04 -0.86 8.97
N GLY A 251 -18.93 -0.29 9.36
CA GLY A 251 -18.56 -0.03 10.74
C GLY A 251 -18.60 1.46 11.11
N LYS A 252 -17.74 1.82 12.05
CA LYS A 252 -17.63 3.20 12.57
C LYS A 252 -17.05 4.16 11.54
N THR A 253 -17.24 5.44 11.80
CA THR A 253 -16.63 6.54 11.04
C THR A 253 -15.87 7.45 12.01
N LEU A 254 -14.67 7.89 11.60
CA LEU A 254 -13.85 8.85 12.33
C LEU A 254 -13.78 10.15 11.51
N ARG A 255 -14.16 11.28 12.10
CA ARG A 255 -13.95 12.59 11.50
C ARG A 255 -12.45 12.94 11.53
N LEU A 256 -11.85 13.04 10.35
CA LEU A 256 -10.47 13.46 10.20
C LEU A 256 -10.36 14.98 10.26
N GLU A 257 -11.13 15.69 9.46
CA GLU A 257 -11.13 17.15 9.43
C GLU A 257 -12.50 17.74 9.10
N SER A 258 -12.74 18.97 9.56
CA SER A 258 -13.89 19.77 9.18
C SER A 258 -13.40 21.18 8.88
N GLN A 259 -13.50 21.60 7.63
CA GLN A 259 -13.22 22.99 7.27
C GLN A 259 -14.50 23.82 7.29
N SER A 260 -14.47 24.97 7.95
CA SER A 260 -15.55 25.94 7.94
C SER A 260 -15.22 27.07 6.95
N GLY A 261 -16.05 27.23 5.90
CA GLY A 261 -16.14 28.43 5.09
C GLY A 261 -15.01 28.66 4.08
N ASN A 262 -15.35 29.08 2.88
CA ASN A 262 -14.58 29.50 1.73
C ASN A 262 -14.12 28.44 0.72
N GLY A 263 -14.80 27.29 0.64
CA GLY A 263 -14.66 26.39 -0.52
C GLY A 263 -13.31 25.68 -0.65
N GLY A 264 -12.50 25.68 0.43
CA GLY A 264 -11.34 24.81 0.51
C GLY A 264 -11.79 23.35 0.67
N ARG A 265 -11.27 22.46 -0.17
CA ARG A 265 -11.40 21.03 0.06
C ARG A 265 -10.67 20.69 1.35
N ALA A 266 -11.30 19.90 2.21
CA ALA A 266 -10.55 19.14 3.20
C ALA A 266 -9.50 18.31 2.45
N ASP A 267 -8.35 18.12 3.09
CA ASP A 267 -7.33 17.26 2.51
C ASP A 267 -7.96 15.88 2.20
N ARG A 268 -7.68 15.39 1.00
CA ARG A 268 -8.08 14.05 0.58
C ARG A 268 -7.24 13.01 1.32
N GLY A 269 -7.30 12.97 2.64
CA GLY A 269 -6.58 12.09 3.52
C GLY A 269 -5.23 11.63 2.92
N GLY A 270 -4.13 12.09 3.50
CA GLY A 270 -2.81 11.66 3.10
C GLY A 270 -2.61 10.15 3.28
N ASP A 271 -1.38 9.71 3.23
CA ASP A 271 -0.99 8.35 3.54
C ASP A 271 -1.66 7.83 4.82
N GLY A 272 -2.00 6.55 4.83
CA GLY A 272 -2.49 5.88 6.01
C GLY A 272 -1.91 4.49 6.11
N VAL A 273 -1.70 4.02 7.34
CA VAL A 273 -1.17 2.68 7.61
C VAL A 273 -1.96 1.98 8.70
N ILE A 274 -2.01 0.65 8.63
CA ILE A 274 -2.57 -0.20 9.68
C ILE A 274 -1.45 -1.08 10.25
N ALA A 275 -1.18 -0.93 11.56
CA ALA A 275 -0.19 -1.70 12.27
C ALA A 275 -0.53 -1.82 13.76
N ASP A 276 -0.06 -2.86 14.43
CA ASP A 276 -0.28 -3.06 15.86
C ASP A 276 0.75 -2.28 16.67
N PHE A 277 0.46 -1.01 16.95
CA PHE A 277 1.36 -0.10 17.66
C PHE A 277 1.43 -0.37 19.16
N ASN A 278 0.43 -1.07 19.72
CA ASN A 278 0.32 -1.33 21.14
C ASN A 278 0.51 -2.80 21.51
N LYS A 279 0.73 -3.68 20.51
CA LYS A 279 0.95 -5.13 20.64
C LYS A 279 -0.17 -5.86 21.38
N ASP A 280 -1.42 -5.43 21.13
CA ASP A 280 -2.61 -6.06 21.69
C ASP A 280 -3.27 -7.08 20.75
N GLY A 281 -2.69 -7.28 19.55
CA GLY A 281 -3.14 -8.22 18.52
C GLY A 281 -4.20 -7.66 17.58
N TYR A 282 -4.49 -6.36 17.66
CA TYR A 282 -5.41 -5.64 16.78
C TYR A 282 -4.64 -4.58 16.00
N GLY A 283 -4.92 -4.44 14.72
CA GLY A 283 -4.30 -3.39 13.92
C GLY A 283 -4.88 -2.02 14.26
N ASP A 284 -4.00 -1.09 14.60
CA ASP A 284 -4.32 0.31 14.81
C ASP A 284 -4.16 1.07 13.49
N ILE A 285 -4.98 2.08 13.28
CA ILE A 285 -5.02 2.86 12.05
C ILE A 285 -4.38 4.22 12.30
N ALA A 286 -3.35 4.58 11.54
CA ALA A 286 -2.78 5.92 11.52
C ALA A 286 -3.09 6.59 10.18
N ILE A 287 -3.65 7.82 10.20
CA ILE A 287 -4.02 8.57 8.99
C ILE A 287 -3.47 9.99 9.10
N GLY A 288 -2.70 10.39 8.11
CA GLY A 288 -2.19 11.75 7.95
C GLY A 288 -3.25 12.70 7.40
N THR A 289 -3.27 13.91 7.92
CA THR A 289 -4.05 15.04 7.39
C THR A 289 -3.13 16.26 7.32
N PRO A 290 -2.22 16.31 6.31
CA PRO A 290 -1.18 17.34 6.22
C PRO A 290 -1.71 18.76 6.04
N LEU A 291 -2.90 18.94 5.44
CA LEU A 291 -3.50 20.27 5.25
C LEU A 291 -4.26 20.79 6.50
N TYR A 292 -4.33 19.99 7.57
CA TYR A 292 -5.05 20.38 8.78
C TYR A 292 -4.55 21.73 9.34
N SER A 293 -5.51 22.61 9.70
CA SER A 293 -5.24 23.89 10.39
C SER A 293 -4.27 24.81 9.64
N GLY A 294 -4.45 24.98 8.34
CA GLY A 294 -3.56 25.84 7.54
C GLY A 294 -2.21 25.19 7.29
N TYR A 295 -2.23 23.92 6.92
CA TYR A 295 -1.06 23.09 6.63
C TYR A 295 -0.13 22.82 7.83
N GLN A 296 -0.57 23.05 9.06
CA GLN A 296 0.19 22.58 10.23
C GLN A 296 0.30 21.07 10.27
N GLY A 297 -0.75 20.41 9.79
CA GLY A 297 -0.81 18.97 9.69
C GLY A 297 -1.13 18.24 11.01
N ARG A 298 -1.54 16.99 10.86
CA ARG A 298 -1.93 16.12 11.97
C ARG A 298 -1.92 14.66 11.56
N VAL A 299 -1.68 13.77 12.51
CA VAL A 299 -1.95 12.33 12.38
C VAL A 299 -3.09 11.95 13.33
N SER A 300 -4.11 11.27 12.80
CA SER A 300 -5.18 10.65 13.59
C SER A 300 -4.83 9.19 13.82
N LEU A 301 -4.82 8.76 15.08
CA LEU A 301 -4.65 7.36 15.48
C LEU A 301 -6.00 6.81 15.92
N TRP A 302 -6.36 5.64 15.42
CA TRP A 302 -7.63 4.99 15.72
C TRP A 302 -7.37 3.53 16.08
N TYR A 303 -7.36 3.24 17.38
CA TYR A 303 -6.92 1.96 17.93
C TYR A 303 -7.90 0.84 17.63
N GLY A 304 -7.36 -0.31 17.21
CA GLY A 304 -8.11 -1.52 16.91
C GLY A 304 -8.74 -2.18 18.14
N SER A 305 -9.64 -3.09 17.91
CA SER A 305 -10.23 -3.97 18.92
C SER A 305 -10.96 -5.14 18.25
N SER A 306 -11.35 -6.17 18.99
CA SER A 306 -12.11 -7.32 18.46
C SER A 306 -13.39 -6.99 17.69
N THR A 307 -13.91 -5.76 17.85
CA THR A 307 -15.13 -5.29 17.17
C THR A 307 -14.86 -4.25 16.09
N GLY A 308 -13.58 -4.02 15.76
CA GLY A 308 -13.12 -2.94 14.89
C GLY A 308 -12.58 -1.74 15.69
N PRO A 309 -12.39 -0.56 15.06
CA PRO A 309 -11.75 0.58 15.71
C PRO A 309 -12.51 1.06 16.96
N GLY A 310 -11.77 1.34 18.02
CA GLY A 310 -12.26 1.75 19.33
C GLY A 310 -12.01 3.22 19.64
N THR A 311 -11.01 3.48 20.50
CA THR A 311 -10.58 4.82 20.91
C THR A 311 -9.73 5.48 19.83
N SER A 312 -9.70 6.80 19.83
CA SER A 312 -8.82 7.56 18.94
C SER A 312 -8.01 8.61 19.69
N SER A 313 -6.84 8.92 19.17
CA SER A 313 -5.99 10.02 19.62
C SER A 313 -5.45 10.79 18.43
N ARG A 314 -4.74 11.87 18.67
CA ARG A 314 -4.17 12.74 17.64
C ARG A 314 -2.75 13.11 17.99
N LEU A 315 -1.89 13.12 16.97
CA LEU A 315 -0.53 13.62 17.06
C LEU A 315 -0.39 14.90 16.23
N THR A 316 0.30 15.86 16.77
CA THR A 316 0.76 17.07 16.09
C THR A 316 2.13 17.44 16.66
N GLN A 317 2.81 18.41 16.10
CA GLN A 317 4.04 18.93 16.71
C GLN A 317 3.81 19.62 18.06
N ALA A 318 2.57 20.03 18.41
CA ALA A 318 2.21 20.49 19.76
C ALA A 318 2.08 19.35 20.78
N THR A 319 2.13 18.07 20.36
CA THR A 319 2.04 16.94 21.29
C THR A 319 3.29 16.89 22.17
N SER A 320 3.09 16.78 23.49
CA SER A 320 4.21 16.76 24.45
C SER A 320 5.25 15.69 24.10
N GLY A 321 6.52 16.09 24.01
CA GLY A 321 7.65 15.23 23.66
C GLY A 321 7.94 15.14 22.16
N VAL A 322 7.16 15.76 21.31
CA VAL A 322 7.45 15.92 19.87
C VAL A 322 8.35 17.14 19.68
N ALA A 323 9.37 17.03 18.85
CA ALA A 323 10.24 18.17 18.52
C ALA A 323 9.52 19.11 17.54
N GLY A 324 9.93 20.39 17.52
CA GLY A 324 9.33 21.42 16.69
C GLY A 324 8.11 22.10 17.33
N SER A 325 7.42 22.88 16.57
CA SER A 325 6.16 23.56 16.91
C SER A 325 5.30 23.60 15.67
N PRO A 326 3.96 23.45 15.77
CA PRO A 326 3.12 23.51 14.58
C PRO A 326 3.17 24.90 13.93
N GLU A 327 3.69 24.99 12.75
CA GLU A 327 3.74 26.22 11.94
C GLU A 327 2.91 26.03 10.66
N ALA A 328 2.53 27.13 10.02
CA ALA A 328 1.86 27.05 8.73
C ALA A 328 2.80 26.40 7.70
N ASP A 329 2.24 25.57 6.85
CA ASP A 329 2.92 24.86 5.76
C ASP A 329 3.85 23.69 6.18
N ASP A 330 3.98 23.35 7.48
CA ASP A 330 4.77 22.20 7.95
C ASP A 330 4.33 20.88 7.33
N SER A 331 3.01 20.71 7.20
CA SER A 331 2.38 19.51 6.64
C SER A 331 2.74 18.22 7.40
N PHE A 332 2.69 18.27 8.75
CA PHE A 332 2.88 17.09 9.59
C PHE A 332 1.90 15.98 9.22
N GLY A 333 2.40 14.77 8.94
CA GLY A 333 1.59 13.66 8.44
C GLY A 333 1.48 13.59 6.92
N SER A 334 2.39 14.24 6.19
CA SER A 334 2.44 14.22 4.72
C SER A 334 2.72 12.82 4.16
N SER A 335 3.45 12.00 4.87
CA SER A 335 3.67 10.59 4.55
C SER A 335 3.81 9.79 5.85
N LEU A 336 3.28 8.56 5.87
CA LEU A 336 3.32 7.66 7.00
C LEU A 336 3.90 6.31 6.59
N SER A 337 4.58 5.64 7.52
CA SER A 337 4.97 4.25 7.37
C SER A 337 5.12 3.58 8.73
N ALA A 338 4.80 2.30 8.82
CA ALA A 338 4.93 1.51 10.03
C ALA A 338 6.00 0.42 9.88
N GLY A 339 6.74 0.16 10.97
CA GLY A 339 7.76 -0.90 11.04
C GLY A 339 8.40 -0.94 12.40
N ASP A 340 8.89 -2.08 12.83
CA ASP A 340 9.61 -2.24 14.11
C ASP A 340 11.06 -1.80 13.93
N VAL A 341 11.38 -0.56 14.32
CA VAL A 341 12.72 0.02 14.12
C VAL A 341 13.74 -0.41 15.19
N ASN A 342 13.29 -1.05 16.26
CA ASN A 342 14.12 -1.37 17.41
C ASN A 342 14.13 -2.87 17.80
N GLY A 343 13.32 -3.71 17.10
CA GLY A 343 13.25 -5.15 17.32
C GLY A 343 12.53 -5.54 18.62
N ASP A 344 11.69 -4.65 19.20
CA ASP A 344 10.97 -4.94 20.44
C ASP A 344 9.59 -5.58 20.20
N GLY A 345 9.20 -5.68 18.94
CA GLY A 345 7.97 -6.31 18.46
C GLY A 345 6.73 -5.42 18.56
N TYR A 346 6.86 -4.14 18.95
CA TYR A 346 5.85 -3.13 18.68
C TYR A 346 6.10 -2.52 17.31
N GLN A 347 5.05 -2.20 16.59
CA GLN A 347 5.21 -1.41 15.36
C GLN A 347 5.43 0.06 15.73
N ASP A 348 6.43 0.68 15.10
CA ASP A 348 6.75 2.10 15.24
C ASP A 348 6.15 2.87 14.06
N LEU A 349 6.01 4.18 14.19
CA LEU A 349 5.40 5.04 13.18
C LEU A 349 6.38 6.13 12.73
N ALA A 350 6.75 6.15 11.46
CA ALA A 350 7.41 7.29 10.83
C ALA A 350 6.39 8.27 10.28
N VAL A 351 6.63 9.57 10.46
CA VAL A 351 5.76 10.67 10.06
C VAL A 351 6.59 11.74 9.36
N GLY A 352 6.30 12.00 8.10
CA GLY A 352 6.91 13.07 7.31
C GLY A 352 6.36 14.45 7.68
N VAL A 353 7.25 15.47 7.61
CA VAL A 353 6.94 16.88 7.82
C VAL A 353 7.70 17.66 6.75
N TYR A 354 7.24 17.57 5.49
CA TYR A 354 8.05 18.01 4.36
C TYR A 354 8.21 19.54 4.27
N GLY A 355 7.29 20.30 4.87
CA GLY A 355 7.32 21.74 4.83
C GLY A 355 8.05 22.38 6.02
N GLU A 356 8.50 21.58 7.01
CA GLU A 356 9.18 22.07 8.21
C GLU A 356 10.34 23.00 7.88
N LYS A 357 10.35 24.16 8.54
CA LYS A 357 11.49 25.05 8.54
C LYS A 357 12.55 24.57 9.51
N VAL A 358 13.73 24.26 9.01
CA VAL A 358 14.86 23.81 9.83
C VAL A 358 15.94 24.88 9.86
N ASP A 359 16.28 25.41 11.03
CA ASP A 359 17.12 26.58 11.22
C ASP A 359 16.58 27.80 10.42
N ASP A 360 17.31 28.25 9.40
CA ASP A 360 16.92 29.36 8.51
C ASP A 360 16.45 28.91 7.11
N LYS A 361 16.24 27.61 6.92
CA LYS A 361 15.89 27.00 5.64
C LYS A 361 14.39 26.65 5.59
N GLU A 362 13.64 27.40 4.79
CA GLU A 362 12.22 27.13 4.51
C GLU A 362 12.08 25.81 3.76
N TYR A 363 11.04 25.04 4.05
CA TYR A 363 10.71 23.77 3.38
C TYR A 363 11.87 22.75 3.35
N ALA A 364 12.78 22.83 4.32
CA ALA A 364 13.86 21.84 4.41
C ALA A 364 13.33 20.45 4.77
N GLY A 365 12.28 20.40 5.57
CA GLY A 365 11.58 19.20 5.95
C GLY A 365 12.32 18.29 6.92
N GLY A 366 11.64 17.25 7.37
CA GLY A 366 12.19 16.23 8.26
C GLY A 366 11.20 15.08 8.53
N VAL A 367 11.63 14.18 9.39
CA VAL A 367 10.88 12.98 9.74
C VAL A 367 10.86 12.77 11.24
N HIS A 368 9.69 12.57 11.82
CA HIS A 368 9.53 12.03 13.16
C HIS A 368 9.40 10.51 13.13
N VAL A 369 10.00 9.83 14.13
CA VAL A 369 9.75 8.41 14.39
C VAL A 369 9.23 8.27 15.81
N PHE A 370 8.04 7.72 15.94
CA PHE A 370 7.33 7.48 17.20
C PHE A 370 7.37 6.00 17.53
N LYS A 371 7.79 5.67 18.76
CA LYS A 371 7.88 4.29 19.20
C LYS A 371 6.53 3.75 19.66
N GLY A 372 6.20 2.55 19.16
CA GLY A 372 5.11 1.74 19.67
C GLY A 372 5.36 1.29 21.11
N ARG A 373 4.31 1.05 21.87
CA ARG A 373 4.37 0.57 23.26
C ARG A 373 2.96 0.17 23.74
N ALA A 374 2.85 -0.52 24.86
CA ALA A 374 1.58 -0.98 25.43
C ALA A 374 0.49 0.10 25.58
N GLY A 375 0.86 1.38 25.67
CA GLY A 375 -0.09 2.51 25.68
C GLY A 375 -0.36 3.13 24.31
N GLY A 376 0.13 2.54 23.23
CA GLY A 376 0.05 3.06 21.88
C GLY A 376 1.08 4.18 21.62
N ILE A 377 0.95 4.83 20.48
CA ILE A 377 1.83 5.90 20.03
C ILE A 377 1.64 7.18 20.87
N SER A 378 2.73 7.83 21.22
CA SER A 378 2.74 9.15 21.87
C SER A 378 4.03 9.90 21.54
N GLY A 379 4.13 11.19 21.90
CA GLY A 379 5.35 11.99 21.69
C GLY A 379 6.53 11.59 22.57
N THR A 380 6.32 10.78 23.63
CA THR A 380 7.41 10.40 24.54
C THR A 380 8.44 9.52 23.85
N GLY A 381 9.68 9.98 23.76
CA GLY A 381 10.78 9.25 23.13
C GLY A 381 10.71 9.26 21.60
N SER A 382 9.94 10.18 21.00
CA SER A 382 9.98 10.41 19.56
C SER A 382 11.39 10.88 19.14
N GLN A 383 11.78 10.49 17.93
CA GLN A 383 13.05 10.89 17.32
C GLN A 383 12.74 11.86 16.17
N TRP A 384 13.65 12.81 15.94
CA TRP A 384 13.58 13.76 14.83
C TRP A 384 14.82 13.65 13.96
N PHE A 385 14.62 13.62 12.64
CA PHE A 385 15.69 13.55 11.65
C PHE A 385 15.45 14.57 10.54
N ALA A 386 16.47 15.43 10.33
CA ALA A 386 16.59 16.36 9.23
C ALA A 386 18.04 16.38 8.75
N ARG A 387 18.35 17.10 7.66
CA ARG A 387 19.74 17.18 7.15
C ARG A 387 20.75 17.75 8.13
N ASN A 388 20.33 18.62 9.07
CA ASN A 388 21.20 19.14 10.11
C ASN A 388 21.38 18.20 11.31
N SER A 389 20.68 17.05 11.36
CA SER A 389 20.87 16.09 12.44
C SER A 389 22.28 15.49 12.38
N PRO A 390 23.01 15.39 13.52
CA PRO A 390 24.37 14.89 13.53
C PRO A 390 24.47 13.49 12.90
N GLY A 391 25.32 13.33 11.90
CA GLY A 391 25.56 12.06 11.20
C GLY A 391 24.62 11.79 10.02
N VAL A 392 23.63 12.62 9.76
CA VAL A 392 22.80 12.53 8.55
C VAL A 392 23.59 13.08 7.36
N PRO A 393 23.72 12.34 6.22
CA PRO A 393 24.45 12.80 5.05
C PRO A 393 23.78 13.98 4.33
N GLY A 394 24.61 14.81 3.69
CA GLY A 394 24.18 15.96 2.89
C GLY A 394 24.15 17.26 3.69
N ALA A 395 23.91 18.36 2.99
CA ALA A 395 23.83 19.68 3.59
C ALA A 395 22.37 20.11 3.72
N LEU A 396 22.03 20.81 4.79
CA LEU A 396 20.74 21.45 4.94
C LEU A 396 20.55 22.53 3.86
N ALA A 397 19.45 22.44 3.13
CA ALA A 397 19.11 23.36 2.04
C ALA A 397 17.63 23.73 2.12
N PRO A 398 17.25 24.94 1.64
CA PRO A 398 15.84 25.27 1.49
C PRO A 398 15.22 24.37 0.40
N ASP A 399 13.92 24.16 0.47
CA ASP A 399 13.12 23.41 -0.50
C ASP A 399 13.56 21.95 -0.70
N ASP A 400 14.37 21.37 0.22
CA ASP A 400 14.75 19.95 0.15
C ASP A 400 13.52 19.03 0.34
N GLY A 401 12.56 19.45 1.16
CA GLY A 401 11.28 18.77 1.33
C GLY A 401 11.40 17.34 1.87
N ILE A 402 12.39 17.08 2.74
CA ILE A 402 12.54 15.79 3.43
C ILE A 402 11.23 15.42 4.13
N GLY A 403 10.81 14.16 4.01
CA GLY A 403 9.59 13.65 4.61
C GLY A 403 8.38 13.70 3.68
N ARG A 404 8.53 14.14 2.41
CA ARG A 404 7.47 14.01 1.41
C ARG A 404 7.10 12.55 1.18
N LEU A 405 8.05 11.67 1.25
CA LEU A 405 7.89 10.23 1.23
C LEU A 405 8.77 9.60 2.30
N VAL A 406 8.17 8.76 3.16
CA VAL A 406 8.88 8.00 4.20
C VAL A 406 8.51 6.52 4.12
N ARG A 407 9.46 5.63 4.35
CA ARG A 407 9.22 4.19 4.45
C ARG A 407 10.04 3.59 5.58
N LEU A 408 9.40 2.73 6.37
CA LEU A 408 10.06 1.84 7.33
C LEU A 408 10.07 0.43 6.74
N ARG A 409 11.26 -0.10 6.49
CA ARG A 409 11.39 -1.42 5.87
C ARG A 409 12.68 -2.11 6.30
N ASP A 410 12.59 -3.35 6.75
CA ASP A 410 13.73 -4.23 6.96
C ASP A 410 14.14 -4.86 5.63
N THR A 411 15.00 -4.16 4.88
CA THR A 411 15.47 -4.62 3.56
C THR A 411 16.69 -5.52 3.62
N ASN A 412 17.44 -5.47 4.73
CA ASN A 412 18.65 -6.25 4.96
C ASN A 412 18.40 -7.51 5.81
N HIS A 413 17.13 -7.70 6.27
CA HIS A 413 16.67 -8.83 7.07
C HIS A 413 17.43 -8.99 8.40
N ASP A 414 17.84 -7.88 9.03
CA ASP A 414 18.50 -7.89 10.34
C ASP A 414 17.52 -7.89 11.52
N GLY A 415 16.21 -7.81 11.25
CA GLY A 415 15.13 -7.83 12.23
C GLY A 415 14.71 -6.46 12.74
N THR A 416 15.29 -5.37 12.18
CA THR A 416 14.91 -3.99 12.48
C THR A 416 14.56 -3.26 11.19
N ALA A 417 13.48 -2.47 11.21
CA ALA A 417 13.13 -1.65 10.05
C ALA A 417 14.05 -0.44 9.95
N ASP A 418 14.63 -0.23 8.77
CA ASP A 418 15.37 0.98 8.43
C ASP A 418 14.41 2.10 8.02
N LEU A 419 14.79 3.34 8.29
CA LEU A 419 14.07 4.52 7.82
C LEU A 419 14.63 4.97 6.48
N TYR A 420 13.78 4.96 5.46
CA TYR A 420 14.04 5.55 4.15
C TYR A 420 13.20 6.81 3.99
N PHE A 421 13.78 7.86 3.43
CA PHE A 421 13.04 9.07 3.09
C PHE A 421 13.63 9.79 1.90
N THR A 422 12.78 10.53 1.20
CA THR A 422 13.16 11.29 0.00
C THR A 422 13.30 12.77 0.32
N GLY A 423 14.17 13.45 -0.42
CA GLY A 423 14.29 14.89 -0.49
C GLY A 423 14.86 15.29 -1.86
N GLN A 424 14.76 16.57 -2.24
CA GLN A 424 15.29 17.04 -3.53
C GLN A 424 16.81 16.89 -3.63
N ALA A 425 17.53 17.03 -2.51
CA ALA A 425 18.97 16.80 -2.46
C ALA A 425 19.37 15.32 -2.42
N GLY A 426 18.41 14.42 -2.67
CA GLY A 426 18.60 12.97 -2.71
C GLY A 426 18.01 12.25 -1.51
N SER A 427 17.77 10.97 -1.72
CA SER A 427 17.18 10.05 -0.75
C SER A 427 18.19 9.54 0.25
N LEU A 428 17.73 9.16 1.43
CA LEU A 428 18.55 8.66 2.54
C LEU A 428 17.99 7.38 3.15
N ARG A 429 18.90 6.57 3.67
CA ARG A 429 18.62 5.43 4.57
C ARG A 429 19.29 5.68 5.92
N LEU A 430 18.54 5.57 6.98
CA LEU A 430 19.02 5.57 8.37
C LEU A 430 18.72 4.19 8.98
N PRO A 431 19.71 3.46 9.51
CA PRO A 431 19.50 2.13 10.06
C PRO A 431 18.61 2.11 11.30
N GLY A 432 17.82 1.02 11.41
CA GLY A 432 17.22 0.61 12.69
C GLY A 432 18.28 0.11 13.67
N SER A 433 17.98 0.16 14.96
CA SER A 433 18.85 -0.36 16.02
C SER A 433 18.03 -0.63 17.30
N PRO A 434 18.53 -1.40 18.28
CA PRO A 434 17.81 -1.63 19.55
C PRO A 434 17.41 -0.35 20.30
N SER A 435 17.98 0.80 19.96
CA SER A 435 17.61 2.11 20.54
C SER A 435 16.62 2.92 19.69
N GLY A 436 16.22 2.41 18.53
CA GLY A 436 15.44 3.09 17.50
C GLY A 436 16.28 3.42 16.28
N ILE A 437 15.85 4.38 15.47
CA ILE A 437 16.63 4.82 14.30
C ILE A 437 17.93 5.48 14.73
N THR A 438 19.03 5.16 14.05
CA THR A 438 20.35 5.71 14.30
C THR A 438 20.93 6.39 13.06
N THR A 439 21.71 7.45 13.26
CA THR A 439 22.48 8.10 12.20
C THR A 439 23.85 7.46 11.98
N THR A 440 24.28 6.57 12.89
CA THR A 440 25.49 5.75 12.66
C THR A 440 25.23 4.76 11.55
N GLY A 441 25.96 4.88 10.44
CA GLY A 441 25.73 4.07 9.24
C GLY A 441 24.65 4.61 8.30
N ALA A 442 24.20 5.85 8.52
CA ALA A 442 23.33 6.55 7.56
C ALA A 442 24.04 6.69 6.19
N THR A 443 23.32 6.44 5.13
CA THR A 443 23.86 6.45 3.76
C THR A 443 22.91 7.15 2.77
N PRO A 444 23.43 7.74 1.69
CA PRO A 444 22.61 8.05 0.53
C PRO A 444 21.90 6.77 0.03
N ALA A 445 20.67 6.95 -0.43
CA ALA A 445 19.80 5.86 -0.92
C ALA A 445 19.17 6.23 -2.27
N ASN A 446 19.92 6.95 -3.13
CA ASN A 446 19.40 7.41 -4.42
C ASN A 446 19.12 6.26 -5.40
N ASP A 447 19.80 5.11 -5.23
CA ASP A 447 19.59 3.92 -6.02
C ASP A 447 18.50 2.99 -5.46
N VAL A 448 17.90 3.37 -4.33
CA VAL A 448 16.81 2.63 -3.68
C VAL A 448 15.47 3.16 -4.20
N PRO A 449 14.62 2.33 -4.78
CA PRO A 449 13.32 2.74 -5.30
C PRO A 449 12.30 2.92 -4.15
N ILE A 450 12.48 3.95 -3.31
CA ILE A 450 11.70 4.15 -2.07
C ILE A 450 10.19 4.29 -2.39
N GLU A 451 9.83 4.90 -3.50
CA GLU A 451 8.45 5.00 -3.95
C GLU A 451 7.85 3.63 -4.31
N GLY A 452 8.69 2.70 -4.75
CA GLY A 452 8.29 1.35 -5.10
C GLY A 452 8.04 0.42 -3.91
N PHE A 453 8.24 0.87 -2.67
CA PHE A 453 7.88 0.10 -1.48
C PHE A 453 6.36 0.14 -1.32
N LEU A 454 5.66 -0.85 -1.85
CA LEU A 454 4.21 -0.96 -1.69
C LEU A 454 3.86 -1.24 -0.21
N GLN A 455 2.80 -0.62 0.32
CA GLN A 455 2.34 -0.74 1.70
C GLN A 455 1.09 -1.59 1.82
#